data_392009ff5efc4b53c4cf34f88f217f8e
#
_entry.id   392009ff5efc4b53c4cf34f88f217f8e
#
_cell.length_a   1.000
_cell.length_b   1.000
_cell.length_c   1.000
_cell.angle_alpha   90.00
_cell.angle_beta   90.00
_cell.angle_gamma   90.00
#
_symmetry.space_group_name_H-M   'P 1'
#
loop_
_entity.id
_entity.type
_entity.pdbx_description
1 polymer ?
#
loop_
_entity_poly.entity_id
_entity_poly.type
_entity_poly.pdbx_seq_one_letter_code
_entity_poly.pdbx_strand_id
1 'polypeptide(L)'
;MTSLNDLEFRDAFIKRHVGPDAKQQAAMLAAVNASSLDDLTQQIVPESILLAHPLTLENATPEPEALAYLRAIADQNKAFKSYI
;
A
#
# COMPACT_ATOMS: atom_id res chain seq x y z
N MET A 1 22.32 14.79 4.75
CA MET A 1 23.00 13.50 4.99
C MET A 1 21.96 12.40 5.01
N THR A 2 22.14 11.39 4.20
CA THR A 2 21.22 10.24 4.14
C THR A 2 21.38 9.38 5.38
N SER A 3 20.33 9.11 6.10
CA SER A 3 20.38 8.25 7.28
C SER A 3 20.48 6.78 6.90
N LEU A 4 20.92 5.93 7.83
CA LEU A 4 20.90 4.48 7.63
C LEU A 4 19.48 3.97 7.36
N ASN A 5 18.48 4.54 8.04
CA ASN A 5 17.07 4.20 7.82
C ASN A 5 16.63 4.50 6.38
N ASP A 6 17.14 5.58 5.78
CA ASP A 6 16.84 5.91 4.39
C ASP A 6 17.52 4.93 3.42
N LEU A 7 18.71 4.46 3.77
CA LEU A 7 19.44 3.46 2.97
C LEU A 7 18.82 2.05 3.06
N GLU A 8 18.19 1.73 4.18
CA GLU A 8 17.50 0.46 4.36
C GLU A 8 16.25 0.32 3.50
N PHE A 9 15.76 1.42 2.92
CA PHE A 9 14.58 1.43 2.05
C PHE A 9 13.41 0.64 2.64
N ARG A 10 13.03 0.93 3.87
CA ARG A 10 11.95 0.20 4.56
C ARG A 10 10.62 0.22 3.81
N ASP A 11 10.37 1.29 3.04
CA ASP A 11 9.21 1.40 2.14
C ASP A 11 9.59 1.08 0.69
N ALA A 12 10.62 0.30 0.49
CA ALA A 12 11.20 0.05 -0.83
C ALA A 12 10.21 -0.62 -1.80
N PHE A 13 9.26 -1.41 -1.31
CA PHE A 13 8.24 -2.02 -2.15
C PHE A 13 7.44 -0.95 -2.89
N ILE A 14 6.93 0.07 -2.19
CA ILE A 14 6.15 1.14 -2.79
C ILE A 14 6.98 1.89 -3.83
N LYS A 15 8.20 2.31 -3.47
CA LYS A 15 9.07 3.07 -4.36
C LYS A 15 9.51 2.28 -5.60
N ARG A 16 9.64 0.96 -5.47
CA ARG A 16 10.11 0.10 -6.56
C ARG A 16 9.00 -0.44 -7.45
N HIS A 17 7.78 -0.58 -6.92
CA HIS A 17 6.71 -1.30 -7.60
C HIS A 17 5.45 -0.47 -7.88
N VAL A 18 5.27 0.63 -7.18
CA VAL A 18 4.10 1.48 -7.33
C VAL A 18 4.46 2.74 -8.11
N GLY A 19 4.36 2.69 -9.40
CA GLY A 19 4.44 3.77 -10.38
C GLY A 19 4.87 5.17 -9.91
N PRO A 20 4.16 6.24 -10.33
CA PRO A 20 4.57 7.61 -10.05
C PRO A 20 4.43 7.99 -8.56
N ASP A 21 5.35 8.84 -8.09
CA ASP A 21 5.28 9.44 -6.76
C ASP A 21 4.22 10.58 -6.71
N ALA A 22 4.04 11.17 -5.53
CA ALA A 22 3.03 12.22 -5.33
C ALA A 22 3.25 13.43 -6.24
N LYS A 23 4.50 13.85 -6.46
CA LYS A 23 4.83 14.97 -7.33
C LYS A 23 4.52 14.66 -8.80
N GLN A 24 4.87 13.47 -9.23
CA GLN A 24 4.58 12.98 -10.58
C GLN A 24 3.08 12.85 -10.81
N GLN A 25 2.34 12.32 -9.82
CA GLN A 25 0.88 12.24 -9.88
C GLN A 25 0.23 13.63 -10.02
N ALA A 26 0.72 14.61 -9.26
CA ALA A 26 0.22 15.98 -9.36
C ALA A 26 0.42 16.56 -10.76
N ALA A 27 1.58 16.33 -11.37
CA ALA A 27 1.86 16.77 -12.73
C ALA A 27 0.97 16.07 -13.76
N MET A 28 0.73 14.78 -13.60
CA MET A 28 -0.15 14.01 -14.47
C MET A 28 -1.60 14.45 -14.36
N LEU A 29 -2.08 14.71 -13.14
CA LEU A 29 -3.44 15.22 -12.90
C LEU A 29 -3.64 16.60 -13.54
N ALA A 30 -2.64 17.48 -13.43
CA ALA A 30 -2.68 18.79 -14.07
C ALA A 30 -2.77 18.65 -15.60
N ALA A 31 -2.07 17.70 -16.19
CA ALA A 31 -2.09 17.45 -17.64
C ALA A 31 -3.48 17.03 -18.14
N VAL A 32 -4.27 16.33 -17.34
CA VAL A 32 -5.63 15.89 -17.67
C VAL A 32 -6.73 16.77 -17.07
N ASN A 33 -6.36 17.89 -16.46
CA ASN A 33 -7.26 18.85 -15.83
C ASN A 33 -8.14 18.25 -14.72
N ALA A 34 -7.58 17.36 -13.93
CA ALA A 34 -8.23 16.80 -12.75
C ALA A 34 -7.60 17.36 -11.47
N SER A 35 -8.41 17.63 -10.45
CA SER A 35 -7.94 18.19 -9.19
C SER A 35 -7.34 17.13 -8.26
N SER A 36 -7.79 15.88 -8.39
CA SER A 36 -7.34 14.75 -7.58
C SER A 36 -7.61 13.42 -8.29
N LEU A 37 -7.06 12.33 -7.78
CA LEU A 37 -7.40 10.99 -8.28
C LEU A 37 -8.87 10.66 -8.06
N ASP A 38 -9.44 11.07 -6.95
CA ASP A 38 -10.87 10.87 -6.68
C ASP A 38 -11.74 11.63 -7.66
N ASP A 39 -11.39 12.90 -7.96
CA ASP A 39 -12.07 13.70 -8.97
C ASP A 39 -12.01 13.01 -10.35
N LEU A 40 -10.83 12.54 -10.75
CA LEU A 40 -10.65 11.83 -12.01
C LEU A 40 -11.49 10.55 -12.06
N THR A 41 -11.51 9.80 -10.98
CA THR A 41 -12.32 8.58 -10.85
C THR A 41 -13.81 8.87 -11.01
N GLN A 42 -14.30 9.92 -10.37
CA GLN A 42 -15.70 10.34 -10.49
C GLN A 42 -16.07 10.77 -11.90
N GLN A 43 -15.14 11.36 -12.63
CA GLN A 43 -15.38 11.77 -14.03
C GLN A 43 -15.40 10.58 -14.99
N ILE A 44 -14.66 9.51 -14.72
CA ILE A 44 -14.45 8.40 -15.63
C ILE A 44 -15.40 7.23 -15.33
N VAL A 45 -15.58 6.90 -14.06
CA VAL A 45 -16.35 5.71 -13.64
C VAL A 45 -17.84 6.01 -13.63
N PRO A 46 -18.67 5.22 -14.32
CA PRO A 46 -20.13 5.39 -14.27
C PRO A 46 -20.65 5.32 -12.83
N GLU A 47 -21.59 6.18 -12.50
CA GLU A 47 -22.16 6.29 -11.16
C GLU A 47 -22.72 4.95 -10.65
N SER A 48 -23.30 4.14 -11.53
CA SER A 48 -23.87 2.85 -11.18
C SER A 48 -22.89 1.83 -10.62
N ILE A 49 -21.60 1.98 -10.92
CA ILE A 49 -20.54 1.08 -10.46
C ILE A 49 -19.50 1.76 -9.57
N LEU A 50 -19.67 3.06 -9.32
CA LEU A 50 -18.75 3.83 -8.46
C LEU A 50 -19.03 3.49 -6.99
N LEU A 51 -17.98 3.11 -6.26
CA LEU A 51 -18.07 2.89 -4.82
C LEU A 51 -18.41 4.21 -4.11
N ALA A 52 -19.42 4.18 -3.23
CA ALA A 52 -19.84 5.34 -2.46
C ALA A 52 -18.76 5.78 -1.45
N HIS A 53 -18.00 4.84 -0.93
CA HIS A 53 -16.96 5.08 0.06
C HIS A 53 -15.68 4.33 -0.33
N PRO A 54 -14.49 4.87 0.00
CA PRO A 54 -13.25 4.16 -0.20
C PRO A 54 -13.21 2.89 0.63
N LEU A 55 -12.40 1.92 0.19
CA LEU A 55 -12.21 0.67 0.93
C LEU A 55 -11.57 0.98 2.30
N THR A 56 -12.08 0.34 3.34
CA THR A 56 -11.50 0.44 4.68
C THR A 56 -10.34 -0.53 4.77
N LEU A 57 -9.15 -0.04 4.47
CA LEU A 57 -7.91 -0.81 4.51
C LEU A 57 -6.99 -0.25 5.59
N GLU A 58 -6.22 -1.14 6.19
CA GLU A 58 -5.16 -0.73 7.10
C GLU A 58 -4.03 -0.02 6.36
N ASN A 59 -3.18 0.68 7.10
CA ASN A 59 -2.01 1.33 6.53
C ASN A 59 -1.04 0.30 5.94
N ALA A 60 -0.26 0.74 4.95
CA ALA A 60 0.77 -0.10 4.34
C ALA A 60 1.78 -0.57 5.40
N THR A 61 2.17 -1.84 5.30
CA THR A 61 3.14 -2.44 6.20
C THR A 61 4.41 -2.79 5.42
N PRO A 62 5.59 -2.29 5.83
CA PRO A 62 6.85 -2.67 5.20
C PRO A 62 7.14 -4.17 5.31
N GLU A 63 7.92 -4.70 4.38
CA GLU A 63 8.23 -6.13 4.31
C GLU A 63 8.76 -6.73 5.64
N PRO A 64 9.73 -6.10 6.34
CA PRO A 64 10.23 -6.66 7.60
C PRO A 64 9.14 -6.78 8.67
N GLU A 65 8.26 -5.79 8.76
CA GLU A 65 7.16 -5.80 9.72
C GLU A 65 6.09 -6.84 9.34
N ALA A 66 5.81 -7.00 8.05
CA ALA A 66 4.89 -8.03 7.57
C ALA A 66 5.40 -9.43 7.89
N LEU A 67 6.70 -9.69 7.70
CA LEU A 67 7.33 -10.95 8.07
C LEU A 67 7.29 -11.20 9.57
N ALA A 68 7.57 -10.18 10.38
CA ALA A 68 7.52 -10.29 11.85
C ALA A 68 6.08 -10.59 12.32
N TYR A 69 5.10 -9.95 11.73
CA TYR A 69 3.70 -10.19 12.04
C TYR A 69 3.26 -11.62 11.69
N LEU A 70 3.62 -12.10 10.51
CA LEU A 70 3.34 -13.48 10.09
C LEU A 70 4.01 -14.50 11.01
N ARG A 71 5.25 -14.24 11.44
CA ARG A 71 5.97 -15.09 12.37
C ARG A 71 5.26 -15.15 13.73
N ALA A 72 4.83 -13.99 14.24
CA ALA A 72 4.09 -13.93 15.50
C ALA A 72 2.78 -14.74 15.44
N ILE A 73 2.08 -14.72 14.31
CA ILE A 73 0.89 -15.56 14.10
C ILE A 73 1.27 -17.03 14.05
N ALA A 74 2.33 -17.39 13.33
CA ALA A 74 2.79 -18.77 13.21
C ALA A 74 3.20 -19.36 14.57
N ASP A 75 3.83 -18.54 15.41
CA ASP A 75 4.27 -18.96 16.76
C ASP A 75 3.09 -19.24 17.71
N GLN A 76 1.88 -18.81 17.37
CA GLN A 76 0.66 -19.16 18.13
C GLN A 76 0.22 -20.61 17.89
N ASN A 77 0.71 -21.23 16.84
CA ASN A 77 0.43 -22.65 16.58
C ASN A 77 1.25 -23.54 17.52
N LYS A 78 0.60 -24.53 18.07
CA LYS A 78 1.26 -25.50 18.96
C LYS A 78 1.40 -26.83 18.23
N ALA A 79 2.66 -27.24 18.02
CA ALA A 79 2.96 -28.55 17.47
C ALA A 79 3.04 -29.57 18.61
N PHE A 80 2.01 -30.39 18.77
CA PHE A 80 1.99 -31.46 19.78
C PHE A 80 2.63 -32.71 19.23
N LYS A 81 3.23 -33.50 20.13
CA LYS A 81 3.72 -34.82 19.75
C LYS A 81 2.55 -35.72 19.37
N SER A 82 2.69 -36.41 18.23
CA SER A 82 1.75 -37.45 17.83
C SER A 82 2.18 -38.79 18.39
N TYR A 83 1.25 -39.52 18.99
CA TYR A 83 1.47 -40.85 19.53
C TYR A 83 0.72 -41.94 18.76
N ILE A 84 0.27 -41.61 17.56
CA ILE A 84 -0.41 -42.51 16.63
C ILE A 84 0.59 -43.10 15.63
#